data_6b40c0ca32cceafc6543b589e9fba180
#
_entry.id   6b40c0ca32cceafc6543b589e9fba180
#
_cell.length_a   1.000
_cell.length_b   1.000
_cell.length_c   1.000
_cell.angle_alpha   90.00
_cell.angle_beta   90.00
_cell.angle_gamma   90.00
#
_symmetry.space_group_name_H-M   'P 1'
#
loop_
_entity.id
_entity.type
_entity.pdbx_description
1 polymer ?
#
loop_
_entity_poly.entity_id
_entity_poly.type
_entity_poly.pdbx_seq_one_letter_code
_entity_poly.pdbx_strand_id
1 'polypeptide(L)'
;IKPTGVLDDRTVKAINSPKRDRQIDTVILNMERLRWLPRQLGAPALNNAYVILNVPDFTLKVMQGGGEVWTTRVVTGKPGNHATPMLTETMKFITVNPTWNVPPSIIYNEYLPALQQDPTVLQRMGLKMERARDGSIRISQPPGEANALGRIRFNFPNKFLVYQHDTPDK
;
A
#
# COMPACT_ATOMS: atom_id res chain seq x y z
N ILE A 1 7.61 -27.28 -4.01
CA ILE A 1 8.12 -28.64 -3.62
C ILE A 1 8.80 -28.46 -2.27
N LYS A 2 8.35 -29.20 -1.22
CA LYS A 2 9.08 -29.22 0.07
C LYS A 2 10.42 -29.93 -0.15
N PRO A 3 11.55 -29.36 0.29
CA PRO A 3 12.84 -30.00 0.16
C PRO A 3 12.87 -31.24 1.06
N THR A 4 12.91 -32.42 0.46
CA THR A 4 13.01 -33.71 1.18
C THR A 4 14.44 -34.25 1.24
N GLY A 5 15.38 -33.63 0.51
CA GLY A 5 16.74 -34.09 0.37
C GLY A 5 16.90 -35.39 -0.47
N VAL A 6 15.80 -35.89 -1.03
CA VAL A 6 15.80 -37.13 -1.84
C VAL A 6 15.49 -36.76 -3.29
N LEU A 7 16.27 -37.32 -4.20
CA LEU A 7 16.04 -37.23 -5.65
C LEU A 7 14.95 -38.25 -6.02
N ASP A 8 13.69 -37.83 -5.89
CA ASP A 8 12.51 -38.62 -6.26
C ASP A 8 12.13 -38.42 -7.74
N ASP A 9 11.22 -39.27 -8.26
CA ASP A 9 10.72 -39.17 -9.63
C ASP A 9 10.08 -37.84 -9.97
N ARG A 10 9.51 -37.12 -8.97
CA ARG A 10 8.93 -35.80 -9.15
C ARG A 10 10.02 -34.74 -9.38
N THR A 11 11.13 -34.87 -8.66
CA THR A 11 12.30 -34.00 -8.81
C THR A 11 12.96 -34.22 -10.15
N VAL A 12 13.16 -35.48 -10.55
CA VAL A 12 13.70 -35.86 -11.88
C VAL A 12 12.78 -35.35 -12.99
N LYS A 13 11.47 -35.51 -12.86
CA LYS A 13 10.48 -35.05 -13.83
C LYS A 13 10.42 -33.52 -13.90
N ALA A 14 10.61 -32.83 -12.78
CA ALA A 14 10.68 -31.36 -12.73
C ALA A 14 11.95 -30.80 -13.38
N ILE A 15 13.09 -31.52 -13.21
CA ILE A 15 14.37 -31.13 -13.82
C ILE A 15 14.32 -31.36 -15.34
N ASN A 16 13.76 -32.50 -15.77
CA ASN A 16 13.69 -32.89 -17.19
C ASN A 16 12.46 -32.36 -17.94
N SER A 17 11.48 -31.81 -17.23
CA SER A 17 10.38 -31.14 -17.93
C SER A 17 10.94 -29.94 -18.67
N PRO A 18 10.64 -29.75 -19.99
CA PRO A 18 11.05 -28.57 -20.71
C PRO A 18 10.57 -27.38 -19.89
N LYS A 19 11.51 -26.51 -19.49
CA LYS A 19 11.18 -25.22 -18.91
C LYS A 19 10.33 -24.51 -19.97
N ARG A 20 9.02 -24.65 -19.86
CA ARG A 20 8.10 -23.85 -20.68
C ARG A 20 8.59 -22.42 -20.53
N ASP A 21 8.78 -21.75 -21.64
CA ASP A 21 9.24 -20.37 -21.74
C ASP A 21 8.25 -19.36 -21.13
N ARG A 22 7.68 -19.70 -19.95
CA ARG A 22 6.93 -18.76 -19.11
C ARG A 22 7.73 -17.51 -18.77
N GLN A 23 9.06 -17.61 -18.83
CA GLN A 23 9.95 -16.46 -18.63
C GLN A 23 9.85 -15.49 -19.79
N ILE A 24 9.80 -15.96 -21.05
CA ILE A 24 9.67 -15.08 -22.23
C ILE A 24 8.32 -14.38 -22.18
N ASP A 25 7.22 -15.12 -21.99
CA ASP A 25 5.88 -14.53 -21.87
C ASP A 25 5.81 -13.52 -20.72
N THR A 26 6.43 -13.84 -19.59
CA THR A 26 6.50 -12.93 -18.44
C THR A 26 7.32 -11.67 -18.75
N VAL A 27 8.43 -11.81 -19.47
CA VAL A 27 9.26 -10.67 -19.90
C VAL A 27 8.47 -9.79 -20.87
N ILE A 28 7.82 -10.36 -21.89
CA ILE A 28 7.00 -9.64 -22.85
C ILE A 28 5.89 -8.87 -22.14
N LEU A 29 5.17 -9.52 -21.21
CA LEU A 29 4.12 -8.89 -20.42
C LEU A 29 4.65 -7.72 -19.58
N ASN A 30 5.80 -7.89 -18.94
CA ASN A 30 6.38 -6.82 -18.12
C ASN A 30 6.94 -5.68 -18.98
N MET A 31 7.49 -5.96 -20.15
CA MET A 31 7.87 -4.92 -21.12
C MET A 31 6.66 -4.08 -21.52
N GLU A 32 5.51 -4.72 -21.75
CA GLU A 32 4.27 -4.00 -22.06
C GLU A 32 3.80 -3.15 -20.88
N ARG A 33 3.81 -3.68 -19.66
CA ARG A 33 3.48 -2.94 -18.43
C ARG A 33 4.40 -1.72 -18.21
N LEU A 34 5.69 -1.86 -18.51
CA LEU A 34 6.64 -0.74 -18.42
C LEU A 34 6.32 0.39 -19.41
N ARG A 35 5.70 0.09 -20.58
CA ARG A 35 5.25 1.11 -21.53
C ARG A 35 4.06 1.93 -21.02
N TRP A 36 3.33 1.42 -20.03
CA TRP A 36 2.21 2.14 -19.40
C TRP A 36 2.67 3.17 -18.37
N LEU A 37 3.93 3.11 -17.94
CA LEU A 37 4.49 4.13 -17.06
C LEU A 37 4.54 5.48 -17.78
N PRO A 38 4.34 6.59 -17.04
CA PRO A 38 4.46 7.92 -17.61
C PRO A 38 5.84 8.14 -18.26
N ARG A 39 5.85 8.66 -19.49
CA ARG A 39 7.11 8.93 -20.21
C ARG A 39 8.00 9.95 -19.51
N GLN A 40 7.42 10.80 -18.66
CA GLN A 40 8.12 11.83 -17.89
C GLN A 40 8.66 11.32 -16.55
N LEU A 41 8.46 10.03 -16.24
CA LEU A 41 8.92 9.45 -14.98
C LEU A 41 10.45 9.58 -14.89
N GLY A 42 10.93 10.26 -13.84
CA GLY A 42 12.36 10.55 -13.69
C GLY A 42 12.90 11.68 -14.57
N ALA A 43 12.03 12.46 -15.24
CA ALA A 43 12.46 13.60 -16.04
C ALA A 43 13.12 14.71 -15.17
N PRO A 44 14.00 15.56 -15.77
CA PRO A 44 14.64 16.66 -15.04
C PRO A 44 13.65 17.63 -14.37
N ALA A 45 12.48 17.85 -14.97
CA ALA A 45 11.41 18.67 -14.41
C ALA A 45 10.85 18.12 -13.07
N LEU A 46 11.04 16.83 -12.79
CA LEU A 46 10.71 16.16 -11.55
C LEU A 46 11.94 15.93 -10.66
N ASN A 47 12.98 16.74 -10.84
CA ASN A 47 14.26 16.59 -10.14
C ASN A 47 14.90 15.19 -10.30
N ASN A 48 14.64 14.53 -11.43
CA ASN A 48 15.04 13.15 -11.75
C ASN A 48 14.64 12.11 -10.69
N ALA A 49 13.64 12.41 -9.87
CA ALA A 49 13.21 11.57 -8.76
C ALA A 49 11.77 11.06 -8.96
N TYR A 50 11.54 9.81 -8.58
CA TYR A 50 10.19 9.24 -8.49
C TYR A 50 10.14 8.11 -7.48
N VAL A 51 8.93 7.81 -7.03
CA VAL A 51 8.64 6.67 -6.15
C VAL A 51 7.87 5.65 -6.96
N ILE A 52 8.27 4.39 -6.90
CA ILE A 52 7.56 3.29 -7.52
C ILE A 52 7.14 2.27 -6.46
N LEU A 53 5.86 1.96 -6.40
CA LEU A 53 5.28 0.93 -5.57
C LEU A 53 4.98 -0.30 -6.42
N ASN A 54 5.68 -1.41 -6.14
CA ASN A 54 5.40 -2.70 -6.75
C ASN A 54 4.44 -3.49 -5.83
N VAL A 55 3.14 -3.33 -6.05
CA VAL A 55 2.09 -3.95 -5.23
C VAL A 55 2.24 -5.48 -5.12
N PRO A 56 2.44 -6.25 -6.21
CA PRO A 56 2.63 -7.69 -6.14
C PRO A 56 3.85 -8.17 -5.35
N ASP A 57 4.88 -7.33 -5.24
CA ASP A 57 6.15 -7.63 -4.57
C ASP A 57 6.24 -7.01 -3.17
N PHE A 58 5.24 -6.20 -2.79
CA PHE A 58 5.21 -5.49 -1.51
C PHE A 58 6.45 -4.63 -1.27
N THR A 59 6.99 -4.03 -2.34
CA THR A 59 8.17 -3.15 -2.26
C THR A 59 7.86 -1.75 -2.76
N LEU A 60 8.48 -0.78 -2.12
CA LEU A 60 8.52 0.61 -2.55
C LEU A 60 9.97 1.01 -2.77
N LYS A 61 10.23 1.65 -3.90
CA LYS A 61 11.55 2.14 -4.27
C LYS A 61 11.49 3.63 -4.52
N VAL A 62 12.49 4.35 -4.02
CA VAL A 62 12.76 5.74 -4.38
C VAL A 62 13.88 5.74 -5.39
N MET A 63 13.61 6.31 -6.55
CA MET A 63 14.53 6.39 -7.67
C MET A 63 14.97 7.85 -7.85
N GLN A 64 16.24 8.08 -8.12
CA GLN A 64 16.78 9.39 -8.43
C GLN A 64 17.97 9.27 -9.39
N GLY A 65 18.05 10.14 -10.40
CA GLY A 65 19.13 10.13 -11.38
C GLY A 65 19.28 8.81 -12.14
N GLY A 66 18.20 8.04 -12.31
CA GLY A 66 18.21 6.74 -12.97
C GLY A 66 18.62 5.56 -12.08
N GLY A 67 18.96 5.78 -10.82
CA GLY A 67 19.33 4.75 -9.85
C GLY A 67 18.34 4.61 -8.68
N GLU A 68 18.35 3.47 -8.02
CA GLU A 68 17.64 3.25 -6.75
C GLU A 68 18.45 3.89 -5.61
N VAL A 69 17.84 4.83 -4.89
CA VAL A 69 18.48 5.50 -3.73
C VAL A 69 17.95 4.98 -2.41
N TRP A 70 16.76 4.37 -2.41
CA TRP A 70 16.17 3.79 -1.22
C TRP A 70 15.09 2.77 -1.57
N THR A 71 14.95 1.73 -0.76
CA THR A 71 13.92 0.71 -0.88
C THR A 71 13.40 0.26 0.46
N THR A 72 12.14 -0.13 0.52
CA THR A 72 11.53 -0.71 1.72
C THR A 72 10.42 -1.68 1.36
N ARG A 73 10.09 -2.55 2.31
CA ARG A 73 8.86 -3.34 2.24
C ARG A 73 7.67 -2.49 2.68
N VAL A 74 6.50 -2.78 2.12
CA VAL A 74 5.27 -2.06 2.42
C VAL A 74 4.11 -3.02 2.63
N VAL A 75 3.10 -2.56 3.35
CA VAL A 75 1.80 -3.20 3.42
C VAL A 75 0.92 -2.56 2.35
N THR A 76 0.30 -3.39 1.53
CA THR A 76 -0.66 -2.96 0.50
C THR A 76 -2.06 -3.39 0.88
N GLY A 77 -3.07 -2.78 0.26
CA GLY A 77 -4.45 -3.11 0.51
C GLY A 77 -4.77 -4.57 0.16
N LYS A 78 -5.65 -5.19 0.93
CA LYS A 78 -6.10 -6.57 0.72
C LYS A 78 -6.84 -6.68 -0.62
N PRO A 79 -6.53 -7.69 -1.45
CA PRO A 79 -7.25 -7.91 -2.70
C PRO A 79 -8.77 -7.97 -2.51
N GLY A 80 -9.51 -7.49 -3.49
CA GLY A 80 -10.96 -7.30 -3.43
C GLY A 80 -11.32 -5.85 -3.09
N ASN A 81 -12.20 -5.65 -2.13
CA ASN A 81 -12.77 -4.33 -1.83
C ASN A 81 -11.76 -3.29 -1.28
N HIS A 82 -10.60 -3.73 -0.84
CA HIS A 82 -9.55 -2.87 -0.27
C HIS A 82 -8.25 -2.90 -1.08
N ALA A 83 -8.30 -3.35 -2.33
CA ALA A 83 -7.11 -3.44 -3.17
C ALA A 83 -6.49 -2.05 -3.40
N THR A 84 -5.16 -1.98 -3.28
CA THR A 84 -4.42 -0.76 -3.64
C THR A 84 -4.64 -0.44 -5.11
N PRO A 85 -5.16 0.76 -5.46
CA PRO A 85 -5.43 1.10 -6.85
C PRO A 85 -4.15 1.35 -7.64
N MET A 86 -4.18 1.07 -8.93
CA MET A 86 -3.15 1.48 -9.88
C MET A 86 -3.35 2.97 -10.19
N LEU A 87 -2.36 3.78 -9.88
CA LEU A 87 -2.41 5.22 -10.14
C LEU A 87 -0.99 5.79 -10.29
N THR A 88 -0.91 6.93 -10.94
CA THR A 88 0.30 7.77 -10.99
C THR A 88 -0.10 9.17 -10.57
N GLU A 89 0.58 9.69 -9.55
CA GLU A 89 0.29 10.99 -8.98
C GLU A 89 1.56 11.72 -8.56
N THR A 90 1.45 13.01 -8.35
CA THR A 90 2.55 13.83 -7.84
C THR A 90 2.38 14.07 -6.35
N MET A 91 3.40 13.72 -5.57
CA MET A 91 3.45 14.04 -4.15
C MET A 91 3.47 15.58 -3.96
N LYS A 92 2.54 16.09 -3.17
CA LYS A 92 2.35 17.54 -2.98
C LYS A 92 2.92 18.03 -1.65
N PHE A 93 2.73 17.26 -0.59
CA PHE A 93 3.19 17.63 0.75
C PHE A 93 3.29 16.43 1.67
N ILE A 94 4.06 16.59 2.73
CA ILE A 94 4.24 15.61 3.80
C ILE A 94 3.57 16.17 5.06
N THR A 95 2.81 15.32 5.75
CA THR A 95 2.23 15.65 7.06
C THR A 95 2.99 14.89 8.14
N VAL A 96 3.53 15.60 9.09
CA VAL A 96 4.19 15.04 10.27
C VAL A 96 3.18 14.96 11.41
N ASN A 97 3.19 13.86 12.16
CA ASN A 97 2.23 13.57 13.23
C ASN A 97 0.77 13.77 12.79
N PRO A 98 0.31 13.01 11.77
CA PRO A 98 -1.02 13.20 11.22
C PRO A 98 -2.12 12.79 12.21
N THR A 99 -3.26 13.47 12.14
CA THR A 99 -4.51 12.93 12.65
C THR A 99 -5.08 11.98 11.60
N TRP A 100 -5.48 10.79 11.99
CA TRP A 100 -6.22 9.89 11.11
C TRP A 100 -7.71 10.19 11.19
N ASN A 101 -8.27 10.68 10.12
CA ASN A 101 -9.72 10.79 9.94
C ASN A 101 -10.21 9.49 9.31
N VAL A 102 -11.02 8.74 10.06
CA VAL A 102 -11.50 7.43 9.61
C VAL A 102 -12.45 7.59 8.43
N PRO A 103 -12.22 6.88 7.31
CA PRO A 103 -13.14 6.91 6.18
C PRO A 103 -14.55 6.49 6.54
N PRO A 104 -15.61 7.11 5.96
CA PRO A 104 -17.00 6.75 6.24
C PRO A 104 -17.31 5.26 6.07
N SER A 105 -16.71 4.61 5.04
CA SER A 105 -16.88 3.18 4.81
C SER A 105 -16.42 2.33 6.01
N ILE A 106 -15.30 2.68 6.64
CA ILE A 106 -14.79 1.98 7.83
C ILE A 106 -15.69 2.30 9.04
N ILE A 107 -16.12 3.55 9.18
CA ILE A 107 -17.04 3.93 10.26
C ILE A 107 -18.30 3.07 10.23
N TYR A 108 -18.96 3.00 9.08
CA TYR A 108 -20.25 2.31 8.96
C TYR A 108 -20.13 0.79 8.91
N ASN A 109 -19.08 0.26 8.30
CA ASN A 109 -18.94 -1.19 8.11
C ASN A 109 -18.20 -1.89 9.25
N GLU A 110 -17.40 -1.17 10.03
CA GLU A 110 -16.55 -1.76 11.07
C GLU A 110 -16.82 -1.17 12.46
N TYR A 111 -16.67 0.16 12.62
CA TYR A 111 -16.73 0.74 13.97
C TYR A 111 -18.14 0.86 14.55
N LEU A 112 -19.16 1.20 13.77
CA LEU A 112 -20.52 1.24 14.31
C LEU A 112 -21.04 -0.14 14.69
N PRO A 113 -20.85 -1.21 13.91
CA PRO A 113 -21.16 -2.57 14.36
C PRO A 113 -20.35 -3.00 15.59
N ALA A 114 -19.06 -2.66 15.67
CA ALA A 114 -18.24 -2.98 16.83
C ALA A 114 -18.71 -2.27 18.11
N LEU A 115 -19.14 -1.00 18.00
CA LEU A 115 -19.69 -0.23 19.12
C LEU A 115 -21.00 -0.83 19.68
N GLN A 116 -21.80 -1.49 18.84
CA GLN A 116 -23.00 -2.18 19.30
C GLN A 116 -22.67 -3.38 20.18
N GLN A 117 -21.52 -4.03 19.96
CA GLN A 117 -21.05 -5.17 20.73
C GLN A 117 -20.24 -4.76 21.96
N ASP A 118 -19.41 -3.73 21.81
CA ASP A 118 -18.54 -3.21 22.85
C ASP A 118 -18.48 -1.67 22.81
N PRO A 119 -19.21 -0.98 23.69
CA PRO A 119 -19.22 0.48 23.76
C PRO A 119 -17.84 1.11 24.04
N THR A 120 -16.88 0.33 24.54
CA THR A 120 -15.53 0.82 24.92
C THR A 120 -14.51 0.70 23.81
N VAL A 121 -14.87 0.08 22.67
CA VAL A 121 -13.91 -0.26 21.60
C VAL A 121 -13.15 0.97 21.07
N LEU A 122 -13.82 2.08 20.83
CA LEU A 122 -13.16 3.29 20.34
C LEU A 122 -12.17 3.86 21.35
N GLN A 123 -12.54 3.88 22.63
CA GLN A 123 -11.66 4.36 23.69
C GLN A 123 -10.39 3.52 23.80
N ARG A 124 -10.53 2.19 23.76
CA ARG A 124 -9.37 1.26 23.77
C ARG A 124 -8.44 1.44 22.59
N MET A 125 -8.99 1.82 21.43
CA MET A 125 -8.23 2.10 20.21
C MET A 125 -7.71 3.54 20.13
N GLY A 126 -7.94 4.37 21.15
CA GLY A 126 -7.55 5.77 21.14
C GLY A 126 -8.28 6.61 20.10
N LEU A 127 -9.48 6.18 19.69
CA LEU A 127 -10.33 6.86 18.73
C LEU A 127 -11.30 7.81 19.43
N LYS A 128 -11.56 8.96 18.80
CA LYS A 128 -12.55 9.96 19.22
C LYS A 128 -13.71 9.97 18.26
N MET A 129 -14.93 9.92 18.79
CA MET A 129 -16.15 10.03 18.00
C MET A 129 -16.81 11.39 18.25
N GLU A 130 -17.17 12.07 17.19
CA GLU A 130 -17.83 13.38 17.22
C GLU A 130 -19.04 13.34 16.29
N ARG A 131 -20.09 14.05 16.67
CA ARG A 131 -21.22 14.30 15.79
C ARG A 131 -21.08 15.67 15.17
N ALA A 132 -20.98 15.72 13.84
CA ALA A 132 -20.88 16.96 13.11
C ALA A 132 -22.23 17.73 13.12
N ARG A 133 -22.21 19.01 12.76
CA ARG A 133 -23.40 19.86 12.73
C ARG A 133 -24.50 19.36 11.77
N ASP A 134 -24.09 18.67 10.72
CA ASP A 134 -24.96 18.03 9.73
C ASP A 134 -25.53 16.67 10.19
N GLY A 135 -25.21 16.26 11.42
CA GLY A 135 -25.65 15.00 12.01
C GLY A 135 -24.77 13.79 11.65
N SER A 136 -23.76 13.96 10.76
CA SER A 136 -22.85 12.89 10.40
C SER A 136 -21.93 12.50 11.56
N ILE A 137 -21.56 11.23 11.61
CA ILE A 137 -20.60 10.72 12.60
C ILE A 137 -19.20 10.84 12.01
N ARG A 138 -18.31 11.43 12.77
CA ARG A 138 -16.86 11.49 12.49
C ARG A 138 -16.11 10.74 13.55
N ILE A 139 -15.19 9.91 13.10
CA ILE A 139 -14.25 9.21 13.99
C ILE A 139 -12.84 9.62 13.57
N SER A 140 -12.03 9.96 14.55
CA SER A 140 -10.65 10.35 14.32
C SER A 140 -9.72 9.75 15.37
N GLN A 141 -8.47 9.55 14.99
CA GLN A 141 -7.40 9.16 15.90
C GLN A 141 -6.38 10.30 15.97
N PRO A 142 -6.10 10.84 17.16
CA PRO A 142 -5.13 11.92 17.31
C PRO A 142 -3.71 11.44 16.98
N PRO A 143 -2.76 12.36 16.76
CA PRO A 143 -1.35 12.02 16.65
C PRO A 143 -0.87 11.22 17.85
N GLY A 144 0.02 10.26 17.62
CA GLY A 144 0.58 9.42 18.68
C GLY A 144 1.23 8.16 18.12
N GLU A 145 1.89 7.41 18.99
CA GLU A 145 2.60 6.18 18.59
C GLU A 145 1.66 5.09 18.10
N ALA A 146 0.44 5.04 18.64
CA ALA A 146 -0.59 4.10 18.25
C ALA A 146 -1.44 4.57 17.05
N ASN A 147 -1.14 5.74 16.46
CA ASN A 147 -1.90 6.23 15.31
C ASN A 147 -1.71 5.32 14.10
N ALA A 148 -2.80 4.90 13.48
CA ALA A 148 -2.78 4.00 12.33
C ALA A 148 -1.95 4.54 11.15
N LEU A 149 -1.78 5.86 11.02
CA LEU A 149 -0.95 6.50 10.00
C LEU A 149 0.52 6.65 10.42
N GLY A 150 0.89 6.19 11.61
CA GLY A 150 2.22 6.40 12.17
C GLY A 150 2.57 7.87 12.31
N ARG A 151 3.84 8.21 12.11
CA ARG A 151 4.38 9.56 12.32
C ARG A 151 4.41 10.43 11.07
N ILE A 152 4.29 9.84 9.87
CA ILE A 152 4.44 10.56 8.60
C ILE A 152 3.41 10.06 7.59
N ARG A 153 2.78 11.00 6.89
CA ARG A 153 1.92 10.75 5.76
C ARG A 153 2.37 11.54 4.55
N PHE A 154 2.54 10.85 3.42
CA PHE A 154 2.90 11.43 2.14
C PHE A 154 1.63 11.61 1.31
N ASN A 155 1.33 12.85 0.93
CA ASN A 155 0.08 13.23 0.33
C ASN A 155 0.23 13.48 -1.17
N PHE A 156 -0.56 12.75 -1.95
CA PHE A 156 -0.74 12.90 -3.38
C PHE A 156 -2.26 12.88 -3.68
N PRO A 157 -2.95 14.03 -3.61
CA PRO A 157 -4.40 14.09 -3.76
C PRO A 157 -4.88 13.37 -5.01
N ASN A 158 -5.83 12.43 -4.85
CA ASN A 158 -6.34 11.59 -5.92
C ASN A 158 -7.80 11.19 -5.65
N LYS A 159 -8.49 10.72 -6.69
CA LYS A 159 -9.90 10.33 -6.62
C LYS A 159 -10.20 9.11 -5.72
N PHE A 160 -9.18 8.31 -5.41
CA PHE A 160 -9.32 7.12 -4.56
C PHE A 160 -9.11 7.42 -3.09
N LEU A 161 -8.71 8.65 -2.74
CA LEU A 161 -8.41 9.09 -1.37
C LEU A 161 -7.33 8.22 -0.68
N VAL A 162 -6.43 7.65 -1.46
CA VAL A 162 -5.29 6.90 -0.95
C VAL A 162 -4.06 7.78 -0.78
N TYR A 163 -3.17 7.38 0.10
CA TYR A 163 -1.89 8.03 0.39
C TYR A 163 -0.89 7.00 0.91
N GLN A 164 0.39 7.35 0.94
CA GLN A 164 1.40 6.54 1.62
C GLN A 164 1.59 7.07 3.04
N HIS A 165 1.83 6.18 3.99
CA HIS A 165 2.02 6.57 5.38
C HIS A 165 2.89 5.55 6.13
N ASP A 166 3.42 5.98 7.25
CA ASP A 166 4.06 5.11 8.24
C ASP A 166 3.01 4.22 8.92
N THR A 167 3.46 3.26 9.72
CA THR A 167 2.60 2.37 10.51
C THR A 167 3.21 2.11 11.88
N PRO A 168 2.42 1.99 12.94
CA PRO A 168 2.89 1.54 14.24
C PRO A 168 3.26 0.05 14.23
N ASP A 169 2.67 -0.74 13.32
CA ASP A 169 2.93 -2.18 13.16
C ASP A 169 4.16 -2.37 12.27
N LYS A 170 5.28 -2.78 12.88
CA LYS A 170 6.57 -2.99 12.20
C LYS A 170 7.00 -4.44 12.30
#